data_6877faeb67b27403d6c11f4427d9655d
#
_entry.id   6877faeb67b27403d6c11f4427d9655d
#
_cell.length_a   1.000
_cell.length_b   1.000
_cell.length_c   1.000
_cell.angle_alpha   90.00
_cell.angle_beta   90.00
_cell.angle_gamma   90.00
#
_symmetry.space_group_name_H-M   'P 1'
#
loop_
_entity.id
_entity.type
_entity.pdbx_description
1 polymer ?
#
loop_
_entity_poly.entity_id
_entity_poly.type
_entity_poly.pdbx_seq_one_letter_code
_entity_poly.pdbx_strand_id
1 'polypeptide(L)'
;MIDQIIAFNKTFVEQKGYEKYLTSKYPDKKLAVLSCMDTRLTELLPAALGLKNGDAKIIKNAGGLVISAFDSAMRSLIVAIYELGVEEIMVVAHSHCGACHMSYDHFHHEMIARGVTDEIGRAHV
;
A
#
# COMPACT_ATOMS: atom_id res chain seq x y z
N MET A 1 -0.76 -6.95 21.65
CA MET A 1 -0.37 -5.94 20.63
C MET A 1 -1.58 -5.21 20.07
N ILE A 2 -2.55 -5.89 19.47
CA ILE A 2 -3.76 -5.27 18.90
C ILE A 2 -4.53 -4.47 19.95
N ASP A 3 -4.72 -5.01 21.15
CA ASP A 3 -5.43 -4.31 22.24
C ASP A 3 -4.73 -3.00 22.64
N GLN A 4 -3.40 -2.97 22.60
CA GLN A 4 -2.63 -1.76 22.87
C GLN A 4 -2.85 -0.70 21.77
N ILE A 5 -2.94 -1.12 20.52
CA ILE A 5 -3.23 -0.22 19.39
C ILE A 5 -4.64 0.36 19.52
N ILE A 6 -5.63 -0.47 19.89
CA ILE A 6 -7.01 -0.04 20.09
C ILE A 6 -7.10 0.95 21.27
N ALA A 7 -6.42 0.67 22.37
CA ALA A 7 -6.39 1.57 23.53
C ALA A 7 -5.76 2.93 23.19
N PHE A 8 -4.65 2.93 22.47
CA PHE A 8 -4.02 4.16 21.96
C PHE A 8 -4.95 4.95 21.05
N ASN A 9 -5.61 4.26 20.12
CA ASN A 9 -6.56 4.89 19.19
C ASN A 9 -7.73 5.56 19.93
N LYS A 10 -8.26 4.92 20.96
CA LYS A 10 -9.33 5.51 21.79
C LYS A 10 -8.89 6.85 22.38
N THR A 11 -7.73 6.90 23.00
CA THR A 11 -7.16 8.13 23.56
C THR A 11 -6.90 9.18 22.47
N PHE A 12 -6.35 8.76 21.32
CA PHE A 12 -6.11 9.65 20.19
C PHE A 12 -7.40 10.32 19.70
N VAL A 13 -8.49 9.57 19.60
CA VAL A 13 -9.81 10.09 19.19
C VAL A 13 -10.38 11.02 20.28
N GLU A 14 -10.34 10.62 21.55
CA GLU A 14 -10.81 11.43 22.68
C GLU A 14 -10.10 12.79 22.77
N GLN A 15 -8.80 12.81 22.48
CA GLN A 15 -7.97 14.03 22.46
C GLN A 15 -8.03 14.78 21.12
N LYS A 16 -8.85 14.31 20.19
CA LYS A 16 -8.98 14.90 18.83
C LYS A 16 -7.65 15.00 18.07
N GLY A 17 -6.75 14.03 18.28
CA GLY A 17 -5.45 13.99 17.63
C GLY A 17 -5.51 13.94 16.10
N TYR A 18 -6.67 13.60 15.54
CA TYR A 18 -6.92 13.55 14.11
C TYR A 18 -7.09 14.94 13.45
N GLU A 19 -7.36 16.00 14.21
CA GLU A 19 -7.70 17.31 13.63
C GLU A 19 -6.61 17.86 12.70
N LYS A 20 -5.34 17.66 13.04
CA LYS A 20 -4.21 18.08 12.20
C LYS A 20 -4.04 17.29 10.90
N TYR A 21 -4.78 16.18 10.75
CA TYR A 21 -4.73 15.32 9.54
C TYR A 21 -5.97 15.48 8.65
N LEU A 22 -6.90 16.37 9.00
CA LEU A 22 -8.11 16.58 8.23
C LEU A 22 -7.78 17.10 6.84
N THR A 23 -8.39 16.47 5.83
CA THR A 23 -8.25 16.82 4.43
C THR A 23 -9.44 16.26 3.66
N SER A 24 -9.53 16.56 2.37
CA SER A 24 -10.59 16.01 1.51
C SER A 24 -10.19 14.65 0.94
N LYS A 25 -11.15 14.00 0.27
CA LYS A 25 -10.89 12.75 -0.46
C LYS A 25 -10.13 12.97 -1.78
N TYR A 26 -10.05 14.21 -2.25
CA TYR A 26 -9.36 14.54 -3.49
C TYR A 26 -7.90 14.90 -3.21
N PRO A 27 -6.93 14.34 -3.96
CA PRO A 27 -5.53 14.66 -3.74
C PRO A 27 -5.19 16.06 -4.24
N ASP A 28 -4.60 16.88 -3.37
CA ASP A 28 -4.29 18.28 -3.68
C ASP A 28 -3.34 18.43 -4.88
N LYS A 29 -2.44 17.46 -5.08
CA LYS A 29 -1.49 17.44 -6.21
C LYS A 29 -1.99 16.66 -7.42
N LYS A 30 -3.24 16.17 -7.39
CA LYS A 30 -3.81 15.34 -8.46
C LYS A 30 -2.92 14.16 -8.85
N LEU A 31 -2.21 13.60 -7.89
CA LEU A 31 -1.19 12.57 -8.04
C LEU A 31 -1.64 11.27 -7.38
N ALA A 32 -1.35 10.15 -8.03
CA ALA A 32 -1.35 8.83 -7.40
C ALA A 32 0.08 8.25 -7.42
N VAL A 33 0.49 7.66 -6.32
CA VAL A 33 1.78 6.99 -6.18
C VAL A 33 1.54 5.51 -5.94
N LEU A 34 2.10 4.66 -6.79
CA LEU A 34 2.15 3.21 -6.59
C LEU A 34 3.55 2.83 -6.09
N SER A 35 3.63 2.18 -4.96
CA SER A 35 4.91 1.76 -4.36
C SER A 35 4.80 0.44 -3.60
N CYS A 36 5.95 -0.05 -3.15
CA CYS A 36 6.03 -1.26 -2.35
C CYS A 36 5.46 -1.06 -0.94
N MET A 37 4.85 -2.12 -0.40
CA MET A 37 4.36 -2.17 0.99
C MET A 37 5.48 -2.35 2.04
N ASP A 38 6.73 -2.31 1.65
CA ASP A 38 7.87 -2.44 2.55
C ASP A 38 7.76 -1.47 3.74
N THR A 39 7.91 -1.99 4.96
CA THR A 39 7.74 -1.20 6.19
C THR A 39 8.72 -0.03 6.28
N ARG A 40 9.89 -0.15 5.66
CA ARG A 40 10.89 0.93 5.61
C ARG A 40 10.40 2.17 4.85
N LEU A 41 9.38 2.01 4.00
CA LEU A 41 8.81 3.09 3.16
C LEU A 41 7.58 3.76 3.76
N THR A 42 7.08 3.32 4.90
CA THR A 42 5.82 3.84 5.46
C THR A 42 5.87 5.35 5.69
N GLU A 43 6.92 5.85 6.32
CA GLU A 43 7.13 7.29 6.52
C GLU A 43 8.15 7.86 5.53
N LEU A 44 9.17 7.08 5.17
CA LEU A 44 10.25 7.52 4.29
C LEU A 44 9.74 7.94 2.90
N LEU A 45 8.83 7.18 2.31
CA LEU A 45 8.37 7.47 0.95
C LEU A 45 7.72 8.86 0.82
N PRO A 46 6.67 9.20 1.58
CA PRO A 46 6.10 10.54 1.48
C PRO A 46 7.09 11.64 1.89
N ALA A 47 7.92 11.41 2.88
CA ALA A 47 8.94 12.38 3.29
C ALA A 47 9.96 12.64 2.18
N ALA A 48 10.46 11.59 1.53
CA ALA A 48 11.42 11.69 0.43
C ALA A 48 10.85 12.39 -0.81
N LEU A 49 9.55 12.29 -1.02
CA LEU A 49 8.84 12.95 -2.15
C LEU A 49 8.30 14.34 -1.78
N GLY A 50 8.50 14.80 -0.54
CA GLY A 50 7.93 16.06 -0.08
C GLY A 50 6.41 16.06 -0.01
N LEU A 51 5.80 14.90 0.20
CA LEU A 51 4.35 14.74 0.28
C LEU A 51 3.89 14.73 1.74
N LYS A 52 2.79 15.39 1.99
CA LYS A 52 2.08 15.38 3.27
C LYS A 52 0.67 14.82 3.09
N ASN A 53 -0.02 14.62 4.20
CA ASN A 53 -1.39 14.11 4.19
C ASN A 53 -2.30 14.98 3.31
N GLY A 54 -3.04 14.35 2.40
CA GLY A 54 -3.91 15.03 1.44
C GLY A 54 -3.29 15.33 0.08
N ASP A 55 -1.98 15.26 -0.08
CA ASP A 55 -1.30 15.62 -1.33
C ASP A 55 -1.53 14.63 -2.46
N ALA A 56 -1.50 13.32 -2.16
CA ALA A 56 -1.55 12.28 -3.18
C ALA A 56 -2.30 11.04 -2.70
N LYS A 57 -2.78 10.22 -3.64
CA LYS A 57 -3.23 8.86 -3.36
C LYS A 57 -2.01 7.95 -3.28
N ILE A 58 -1.87 7.21 -2.18
CA ILE A 58 -0.78 6.26 -1.99
C ILE A 58 -1.34 4.85 -2.08
N ILE A 59 -0.91 4.11 -3.10
CA ILE A 59 -1.30 2.72 -3.35
C ILE A 59 -0.07 1.85 -3.10
N LYS A 60 -0.21 0.82 -2.27
CA LYS A 60 0.89 -0.07 -1.90
C LYS A 60 0.50 -1.53 -2.05
N ASN A 61 1.41 -2.30 -2.61
CA ASN A 61 1.33 -3.76 -2.63
C ASN A 61 2.73 -4.38 -2.58
N ALA A 62 2.82 -5.70 -2.60
CA ALA A 62 4.09 -6.40 -2.66
C ALA A 62 4.82 -6.07 -3.97
N GLY A 63 5.89 -5.28 -3.87
CA GLY A 63 6.72 -4.86 -4.99
C GLY A 63 6.29 -3.58 -5.70
N GLY A 64 5.15 -2.99 -5.38
CA GLY A 64 4.64 -1.80 -6.09
C GLY A 64 4.32 -2.10 -7.55
N LEU A 65 3.61 -3.19 -7.82
CA LEU A 65 3.41 -3.75 -9.15
C LEU A 65 1.93 -3.74 -9.58
N VAL A 66 1.72 -3.62 -10.88
CA VAL A 66 0.47 -4.02 -11.55
C VAL A 66 0.74 -5.37 -12.21
N ILE A 67 0.05 -6.41 -11.76
CA ILE A 67 0.26 -7.79 -12.23
C ILE A 67 -0.67 -8.13 -13.39
N SER A 68 -1.87 -7.59 -13.40
CA SER A 68 -2.86 -7.79 -14.46
C SER A 68 -3.75 -6.58 -14.64
N ALA A 69 -4.49 -6.55 -15.75
CA ALA A 69 -5.44 -5.49 -16.05
C ALA A 69 -6.59 -5.39 -15.03
N PHE A 70 -6.84 -6.43 -14.25
CA PHE A 70 -7.96 -6.52 -13.31
C PHE A 70 -7.52 -6.70 -11.85
N ASP A 71 -6.26 -6.47 -11.55
CA ASP A 71 -5.79 -6.56 -10.17
C ASP A 71 -6.22 -5.35 -9.32
N SER A 72 -6.01 -5.46 -8.01
CA SER A 72 -6.40 -4.43 -7.06
C SER A 72 -5.66 -3.10 -7.27
N ALA A 73 -4.40 -3.14 -7.66
CA ALA A 73 -3.61 -1.94 -7.93
C ALA A 73 -4.17 -1.20 -9.15
N MET A 74 -4.44 -1.91 -10.25
CA MET A 74 -5.06 -1.33 -11.45
C MET A 74 -6.42 -0.73 -11.13
N ARG A 75 -7.29 -1.45 -10.41
CA ARG A 75 -8.59 -0.92 -10.00
C ARG A 75 -8.46 0.36 -9.18
N SER A 76 -7.52 0.41 -8.25
CA SER A 76 -7.27 1.58 -7.42
C SER A 76 -6.82 2.78 -8.25
N LEU A 77 -5.96 2.56 -9.24
CA LEU A 77 -5.52 3.60 -10.17
C LEU A 77 -6.68 4.12 -11.04
N ILE A 78 -7.53 3.24 -11.54
CA ILE A 78 -8.72 3.62 -12.33
C ILE A 78 -9.67 4.48 -11.49
N VAL A 79 -9.95 4.09 -10.25
CA VAL A 79 -10.77 4.89 -9.33
C VAL A 79 -10.11 6.24 -9.05
N ALA A 80 -8.80 6.27 -8.84
CA ALA A 80 -8.06 7.50 -8.59
C ALA A 80 -8.20 8.50 -9.76
N ILE A 81 -8.12 8.01 -11.00
CA ILE A 81 -8.24 8.83 -12.21
C ILE A 81 -9.68 9.31 -12.41
N TYR A 82 -10.63 8.40 -12.49
CA TYR A 82 -11.99 8.70 -12.95
C TYR A 82 -12.91 9.26 -11.87
N GLU A 83 -12.69 8.90 -10.60
CA GLU A 83 -13.54 9.34 -9.48
C GLU A 83 -12.89 10.39 -8.59
N LEU A 84 -11.55 10.43 -8.51
CA LEU A 84 -10.83 11.24 -7.53
C LEU A 84 -9.94 12.33 -8.13
N GLY A 85 -10.02 12.54 -9.44
CA GLY A 85 -9.39 13.65 -10.13
C GLY A 85 -7.87 13.57 -10.24
N VAL A 86 -7.30 12.37 -10.21
CA VAL A 86 -5.87 12.16 -10.44
C VAL A 86 -5.55 12.38 -11.92
N GLU A 87 -4.52 13.16 -12.20
CA GLU A 87 -4.03 13.47 -13.53
C GLU A 87 -2.67 12.82 -13.84
N GLU A 88 -1.88 12.54 -12.78
CA GLU A 88 -0.55 11.96 -12.92
C GLU A 88 -0.38 10.73 -12.02
N ILE A 89 0.36 9.74 -12.52
CA ILE A 89 0.71 8.53 -11.78
C ILE A 89 2.23 8.43 -11.70
N MET A 90 2.75 8.22 -10.49
CA MET A 90 4.15 7.93 -10.24
C MET A 90 4.30 6.50 -9.71
N VAL A 91 5.18 5.73 -10.32
CA VAL A 91 5.55 4.39 -9.81
C VAL A 91 6.93 4.49 -9.18
N VAL A 92 7.02 4.15 -7.90
CA VAL A 92 8.26 4.29 -7.13
C VAL A 92 8.76 2.94 -6.68
N ALA A 93 9.88 2.51 -7.24
CA ALA A 93 10.63 1.35 -6.80
C ALA A 93 11.62 1.72 -5.68
N HIS A 94 12.16 0.71 -5.01
CA HIS A 94 13.20 0.90 -4.00
C HIS A 94 14.27 -0.19 -4.06
N SER A 95 15.43 0.07 -3.50
CA SER A 95 16.50 -0.91 -3.36
C SER A 95 16.14 -2.01 -2.35
N HIS A 96 16.73 -3.18 -2.51
CA HIS A 96 16.54 -4.33 -1.60
C HIS A 96 15.07 -4.73 -1.41
N CYS A 97 14.28 -4.63 -2.47
CA CYS A 97 12.89 -5.07 -2.46
C CYS A 97 12.80 -6.59 -2.36
N GLY A 98 12.06 -7.07 -1.35
CA GLY A 98 11.84 -8.51 -1.16
C GLY A 98 11.15 -9.18 -2.36
N ALA A 99 10.29 -8.44 -3.07
CA ALA A 99 9.61 -8.96 -4.25
C ALA A 99 10.57 -9.31 -5.40
N CYS A 100 11.73 -8.65 -5.50
CA CYS A 100 12.74 -8.96 -6.51
C CYS A 100 13.46 -10.28 -6.30
N HIS A 101 13.40 -10.83 -5.09
CA HIS A 101 14.07 -12.08 -4.69
C HIS A 101 13.08 -13.21 -4.40
N MET A 102 11.80 -12.99 -4.62
CA MET A 102 10.75 -13.96 -4.39
C MET A 102 10.76 -15.01 -5.51
N SER A 103 10.91 -16.29 -5.15
CA SER A 103 10.75 -17.39 -6.08
C SER A 103 9.42 -18.10 -5.86
N TYR A 104 8.81 -18.57 -6.95
CA TYR A 104 7.61 -19.39 -6.90
C TYR A 104 7.77 -20.60 -5.96
N ASP A 105 8.82 -21.38 -6.16
CA ASP A 105 9.03 -22.63 -5.43
C ASP A 105 9.20 -22.38 -3.92
N HIS A 106 9.97 -21.37 -3.54
CA HIS A 106 10.14 -21.02 -2.12
C HIS A 106 8.83 -20.59 -1.50
N PHE A 107 8.11 -19.68 -2.13
CA PHE A 107 6.84 -19.15 -1.61
C PHE A 107 5.79 -20.26 -1.48
N HIS A 108 5.65 -21.10 -2.51
CA HIS A 108 4.76 -22.24 -2.50
C HIS A 108 5.12 -23.23 -1.37
N HIS A 109 6.40 -23.55 -1.20
CA HIS A 109 6.89 -24.39 -0.12
C HIS A 109 6.51 -23.85 1.27
N GLU A 110 6.70 -22.55 1.52
CA GLU A 110 6.33 -21.91 2.77
C GLU A 110 4.82 -21.98 3.05
N MET A 111 4.00 -21.80 2.03
CA MET A 111 2.54 -21.93 2.15
C MET A 111 2.13 -23.35 2.55
N ILE A 112 2.67 -24.37 1.88
CA ILE A 112 2.40 -25.78 2.19
C ILE A 112 2.87 -26.12 3.61
N ALA A 113 4.06 -25.70 4.01
CA ALA A 113 4.60 -25.94 5.33
C ALA A 113 3.72 -25.36 6.46
N ARG A 114 2.95 -24.33 6.16
CA ARG A 114 2.02 -23.67 7.09
C ARG A 114 0.56 -24.13 6.96
N GLY A 115 0.31 -25.23 6.25
CA GLY A 115 -0.99 -25.90 6.17
C GLY A 115 -1.91 -25.42 5.05
N VAL A 116 -1.43 -24.63 4.10
CA VAL A 116 -2.19 -24.29 2.89
C VAL A 116 -2.19 -25.49 1.96
N THR A 117 -3.34 -25.82 1.35
CA THR A 117 -3.41 -26.92 0.40
C THR A 117 -2.63 -26.60 -0.89
N ASP A 118 -2.11 -27.65 -1.56
CA ASP A 118 -1.34 -27.50 -2.80
C ASP A 118 -2.12 -26.72 -3.88
N GLU A 119 -3.41 -27.00 -4.03
CA GLU A 119 -4.28 -26.32 -4.98
C GLU A 119 -4.36 -24.81 -4.71
N ILE A 120 -4.61 -24.42 -3.45
CA ILE A 120 -4.69 -23.01 -3.04
C ILE A 120 -3.32 -22.34 -3.17
N GLY A 121 -2.25 -23.04 -2.77
CA GLY A 121 -0.89 -22.53 -2.89
C GLY A 121 -0.52 -22.17 -4.34
N ARG A 122 -0.84 -23.04 -5.29
CA ARG A 122 -0.58 -22.80 -6.71
C ARG A 122 -1.38 -21.63 -7.29
N ALA A 123 -2.60 -21.41 -6.82
CA ALA A 123 -3.46 -20.33 -7.31
C ALA A 123 -2.96 -18.94 -6.94
N HIS A 124 -2.12 -18.82 -5.91
CA HIS A 124 -1.67 -17.53 -5.36
C HIS A 124 -0.23 -17.15 -5.72
N VAL A 125 0.44 -17.96 -6.49
CA VAL A 125 1.88 -17.72 -6.78
C VAL A 125 2.16 -17.32 -8.24
#